data_1b584e1c10fe9484fddd79fbcc7a4bfa
#
_entry.id   1b584e1c10fe9484fddd79fbcc7a4bfa
#
_cell.length_a   1.000
_cell.length_b   1.000
_cell.length_c   1.000
_cell.angle_alpha   90.00
_cell.angle_beta   90.00
_cell.angle_gamma   90.00
#
_symmetry.space_group_name_H-M   'P 1'
#
loop_
_entity.id
_entity.type
_entity.pdbx_description
1 polymer ?
#
loop_
_entity_poly.entity_id
_entity_poly.type
_entity_poly.pdbx_seq_one_letter_code
_entity_poly.pdbx_strand_id
1 'polypeptide(L)'
;ISACLVGSEMCIRDSLGLLGDLQQGHVNAALADSALYLKAFGHLVLGWRWLEQAVRAEQGRLAGNGADTDFYDGKLQAARYFMLREVPGCHHDLDILARRDDTCLAMQDAWF
;
A
#
# COMPACT_ATOMS: atom_id res chain seq x y z
N ILE A 1 3.87 -10.42 -6.87
CA ILE A 1 4.47 -10.74 -5.55
C ILE A 1 5.67 -9.84 -5.28
N SER A 2 6.62 -9.73 -6.22
CA SER A 2 7.80 -8.86 -6.05
C SER A 2 7.42 -7.38 -5.87
N ALA A 3 6.42 -6.87 -6.58
CA ALA A 3 5.90 -5.51 -6.43
C ALA A 3 5.34 -5.26 -5.02
N CYS A 4 4.65 -6.23 -4.42
CA CYS A 4 4.13 -6.13 -3.06
C CYS A 4 5.25 -6.12 -2.02
N LEU A 5 6.30 -6.93 -2.19
CA LEU A 5 7.47 -6.96 -1.31
C LEU A 5 8.26 -5.65 -1.36
N VAL A 6 8.49 -5.10 -2.53
CA VAL A 6 9.17 -3.79 -2.71
C VAL A 6 8.35 -2.68 -2.08
N GLY A 7 7.02 -2.66 -2.27
CA GLY A 7 6.14 -1.71 -1.64
C GLY A 7 6.15 -1.81 -0.10
N SER A 8 6.20 -3.01 0.45
CA SER A 8 6.30 -3.24 1.89
C SER A 8 7.62 -2.71 2.46
N GLU A 9 8.74 -2.94 1.78
CA GLU A 9 10.04 -2.42 2.18
C GLU A 9 10.07 -0.88 2.18
N MET A 10 9.56 -0.25 1.13
CA MET A 10 9.44 1.20 1.03
C MET A 10 8.55 1.76 2.15
N CYS A 11 7.43 1.10 2.45
CA CYS A 11 6.54 1.51 3.53
C CYS A 11 7.20 1.43 4.91
N ILE A 12 7.99 0.39 5.20
CA ILE A 12 8.75 0.26 6.44
C ILE A 12 9.77 1.40 6.55
N ARG A 13 10.49 1.70 5.48
CA ARG A 13 11.47 2.80 5.43
C ARG A 13 10.80 4.15 5.69
N ASP A 14 9.66 4.42 5.08
CA ASP A 14 8.91 5.66 5.28
C ASP A 14 8.37 5.75 6.72
N SER A 15 7.91 4.65 7.29
CA SER A 15 7.47 4.59 8.69
C SER A 15 8.60 4.97 9.65
N LEU A 16 9.81 4.45 9.44
CA LEU A 16 10.99 4.78 10.24
C LEU A 16 11.38 6.26 10.07
N GLY A 17 11.26 6.81 8.87
CA GLY A 17 11.47 8.24 8.60
C GLY A 17 10.49 9.13 9.37
N LEU A 18 9.21 8.81 9.35
CA LEU A 18 8.17 9.53 10.10
C LEU A 18 8.39 9.47 11.61
N LEU A 19 8.76 8.29 12.14
CA LEU A 19 9.10 8.13 13.57
C LEU A 19 10.33 8.98 13.95
N GLY A 20 11.33 9.04 13.08
CA GLY A 20 12.51 9.89 13.25
C GLY A 20 12.14 11.38 13.37
N ASP A 21 11.26 11.86 12.51
CA ASP A 21 10.77 13.25 12.53
C ASP A 21 10.00 13.56 13.82
N LEU A 22 9.15 12.64 14.27
CA LEU A 22 8.40 12.79 15.51
C LEU A 22 9.34 12.85 16.73
N GLN A 23 10.38 12.03 16.76
CA GLN A 23 11.39 12.03 17.84
C GLN A 23 12.22 13.31 17.87
N GLN A 24 12.46 13.93 16.71
CA GLN A 24 13.18 15.19 16.59
C GLN A 24 12.30 16.44 16.80
N GLY A 25 11.01 16.23 17.08
CA GLY A 25 10.05 17.33 17.26
C GLY A 25 9.52 17.94 15.96
N HIS A 26 9.81 17.36 14.81
CA HIS A 26 9.32 17.82 13.51
C HIS A 26 7.91 17.28 13.22
N VAL A 27 6.97 17.52 14.13
CA VAL A 27 5.61 16.95 14.08
C VAL A 27 4.86 17.37 12.81
N ASN A 28 4.96 18.64 12.42
CA ASN A 28 4.27 19.14 11.22
C ASN A 28 4.78 18.45 9.96
N ALA A 29 6.10 18.25 9.84
CA ALA A 29 6.70 17.53 8.70
C ALA A 29 6.26 16.05 8.68
N ALA A 30 6.16 15.41 9.84
CA ALA A 30 5.69 14.02 9.92
C ALA A 30 4.21 13.89 9.56
N LEU A 31 3.38 14.89 9.90
CA LEU A 31 1.94 14.84 9.66
C LEU A 31 1.51 15.37 8.28
N ALA A 32 2.35 16.15 7.60
CA ALA A 32 2.01 16.77 6.32
C ALA A 32 1.52 15.75 5.28
N ASP A 33 2.20 14.61 5.19
CA ASP A 33 1.91 13.55 4.22
C ASP A 33 1.22 12.31 4.85
N SER A 34 0.71 12.45 6.07
CA SER A 34 0.11 11.32 6.80
C SER A 34 -1.05 10.66 6.07
N ALA A 35 -1.89 11.44 5.36
CA ALA A 35 -3.00 10.92 4.58
C ALA A 35 -2.52 10.07 3.39
N LEU A 36 -1.48 10.53 2.69
CA LEU A 36 -0.87 9.79 1.58
C LEU A 36 -0.21 8.49 2.08
N TYR A 37 0.49 8.58 3.21
CA TYR A 37 1.07 7.41 3.87
C TYR A 37 -0.01 6.39 4.26
N LEU A 38 -1.09 6.82 4.89
CA LEU A 38 -2.19 5.94 5.31
C LEU A 38 -2.84 5.26 4.11
N LYS A 39 -3.03 5.98 3.00
CA LYS A 39 -3.54 5.43 1.75
C LYS A 39 -2.62 4.34 1.20
N ALA A 40 -1.33 4.61 1.06
CA ALA A 40 -0.35 3.64 0.56
C ALA A 40 -0.26 2.40 1.45
N PHE A 41 -0.17 2.60 2.77
CA PHE A 41 -0.15 1.51 3.75
C PHE A 41 -1.43 0.66 3.68
N GLY A 42 -2.60 1.29 3.60
CA GLY A 42 -3.88 0.58 3.48
C GLY A 42 -3.94 -0.30 2.23
N HIS A 43 -3.48 0.19 1.08
CA HIS A 43 -3.42 -0.60 -0.15
C HIS A 43 -2.46 -1.80 -0.03
N LEU A 44 -1.32 -1.64 0.63
CA LEU A 44 -0.38 -2.75 0.87
C LEU A 44 -1.00 -3.82 1.77
N VAL A 45 -1.70 -3.43 2.84
CA VAL A 45 -2.41 -4.36 3.71
C VAL A 45 -3.52 -5.10 2.94
N LEU A 46 -4.29 -4.39 2.11
CA LEU A 46 -5.29 -5.02 1.24
C LEU A 46 -4.65 -5.98 0.25
N GLY A 47 -3.52 -5.62 -0.35
CA GLY A 47 -2.74 -6.50 -1.22
C GLY A 47 -2.32 -7.79 -0.52
N TRP A 48 -1.82 -7.67 0.71
CA TRP A 48 -1.51 -8.84 1.54
C TRP A 48 -2.73 -9.74 1.75
N ARG A 49 -3.88 -9.15 2.08
CA ARG A 49 -5.13 -9.92 2.26
C ARG A 49 -5.59 -10.60 0.96
N TRP A 50 -5.42 -9.95 -0.19
CA TRP A 50 -5.70 -10.57 -1.47
C TRP A 50 -4.76 -11.74 -1.78
N LEU A 51 -3.47 -11.65 -1.42
CA LEU A 51 -2.53 -12.77 -1.56
C LEU A 51 -2.95 -13.96 -0.70
N GLU A 52 -3.33 -13.74 0.56
CA GLU A 52 -3.83 -14.82 1.43
C GLU A 52 -5.08 -15.49 0.84
N GLN A 53 -6.03 -14.69 0.33
CA GLN A 53 -7.22 -15.21 -0.31
C GLN A 53 -6.89 -16.00 -1.58
N ALA A 54 -5.94 -15.52 -2.39
CA ALA A 54 -5.51 -16.21 -3.61
C ALA A 54 -4.90 -17.58 -3.29
N VAL A 55 -4.03 -17.67 -2.27
CA VAL A 55 -3.46 -18.95 -1.83
C VAL A 55 -4.54 -19.93 -1.42
N ARG A 56 -5.51 -19.48 -0.61
CA ARG A 56 -6.64 -20.33 -0.16
C ARG A 56 -7.55 -20.72 -1.33
N ALA A 57 -7.79 -19.82 -2.26
CA ALA A 57 -8.59 -20.10 -3.45
C ALA A 57 -7.93 -21.18 -4.33
N GLU A 58 -6.60 -21.07 -4.53
CA GLU A 58 -5.86 -22.09 -5.28
C GLU A 58 -5.89 -23.45 -4.58
N GLN A 59 -5.71 -23.48 -3.27
CA GLN A 59 -5.84 -24.72 -2.49
C GLN A 59 -7.23 -25.32 -2.61
N GLY A 60 -8.27 -24.51 -2.53
CA GLY A 60 -9.66 -24.95 -2.70
C GLY A 60 -9.95 -25.48 -4.09
N ARG A 61 -9.43 -24.81 -5.13
CA ARG A 61 -9.54 -25.25 -6.52
C ARG A 61 -8.89 -26.61 -6.77
N LEU A 62 -7.71 -26.84 -6.19
CA LEU A 62 -6.98 -28.12 -6.33
C LEU A 62 -7.63 -29.25 -5.52
N ALA A 63 -8.24 -28.95 -4.37
CA ALA A 63 -8.88 -29.93 -3.50
C ALA A 63 -10.35 -30.24 -3.90
N GLY A 64 -10.98 -29.34 -4.66
CA GLY A 64 -12.41 -29.42 -4.98
C GLY A 64 -12.76 -30.40 -6.11
N ASN A 65 -13.97 -30.94 -6.05
CA ASN A 65 -14.55 -31.84 -7.06
C ASN A 65 -15.25 -31.06 -8.20
N GLY A 66 -14.85 -29.83 -8.47
CA GLY A 66 -15.38 -28.99 -9.56
C GLY A 66 -16.59 -28.13 -9.21
N ALA A 67 -17.25 -28.34 -8.05
CA ALA A 67 -18.48 -27.64 -7.71
C ALA A 67 -18.34 -26.13 -7.49
N ASP A 68 -17.16 -25.66 -7.02
CA ASP A 68 -16.91 -24.26 -6.68
C ASP A 68 -15.77 -23.64 -7.50
N THR A 69 -15.43 -24.24 -8.64
CA THR A 69 -14.31 -23.79 -9.48
C THR A 69 -14.47 -22.34 -9.91
N ASP A 70 -15.65 -21.95 -10.36
CA ASP A 70 -15.93 -20.58 -10.81
C ASP A 70 -15.74 -19.55 -9.69
N PHE A 71 -16.11 -19.90 -8.46
CA PHE A 71 -15.88 -19.03 -7.29
C PHE A 71 -14.39 -18.83 -7.02
N TYR A 72 -13.61 -19.91 -7.03
CA TYR A 72 -12.16 -19.81 -6.81
C TYR A 72 -11.45 -19.08 -7.94
N ASP A 73 -11.82 -19.34 -9.19
CA ASP A 73 -11.28 -18.64 -10.35
C ASP A 73 -11.61 -17.13 -10.29
N GLY A 74 -12.82 -16.78 -9.85
CA GLY A 74 -13.20 -15.40 -9.61
C GLY A 74 -12.34 -14.71 -8.54
N LYS A 75 -12.02 -15.42 -7.45
CA LYS A 75 -11.13 -14.92 -6.40
C LYS A 75 -9.70 -14.71 -6.89
N LEU A 76 -9.17 -15.64 -7.66
CA LEU A 76 -7.84 -15.54 -8.26
C LEU A 76 -7.76 -14.37 -9.24
N GLN A 77 -8.79 -14.18 -10.06
CA GLN A 77 -8.84 -13.08 -11.01
C GLN A 77 -8.93 -11.72 -10.31
N ALA A 78 -9.72 -11.62 -9.24
CA ALA A 78 -9.82 -10.40 -8.43
C ALA A 78 -8.49 -10.06 -7.75
N ALA A 79 -7.80 -11.05 -7.18
CA ALA A 79 -6.47 -10.86 -6.60
C ALA A 79 -5.46 -10.39 -7.66
N ARG A 80 -5.49 -10.99 -8.86
CA ARG A 80 -4.64 -10.58 -9.98
C ARG A 80 -4.92 -9.14 -10.41
N TYR A 81 -6.19 -8.75 -10.50
CA TYR A 81 -6.57 -7.38 -10.80
C TYR A 81 -5.99 -6.41 -9.77
N PHE A 82 -6.16 -6.70 -8.48
CA PHE A 82 -5.66 -5.83 -7.41
C PHE A 82 -4.14 -5.64 -7.50
N MET A 83 -3.39 -6.74 -7.70
CA MET A 83 -1.93 -6.69 -7.82
C MET A 83 -1.45 -5.91 -9.06
N LEU A 84 -2.15 -6.02 -10.18
CA LEU A 84 -1.73 -5.39 -11.43
C LEU A 84 -2.22 -3.95 -11.60
N ARG A 85 -3.32 -3.59 -10.95
CA ARG A 85 -3.98 -2.30 -11.17
C ARG A 85 -3.91 -1.35 -9.96
N GLU A 86 -4.04 -1.89 -8.76
CA GLU A 86 -4.10 -1.10 -7.53
C GLU A 86 -2.72 -0.94 -6.85
N VAL A 87 -1.97 -2.01 -6.72
CA VAL A 87 -0.65 -1.99 -6.06
C VAL A 87 0.35 -1.04 -6.73
N PRO A 88 0.43 -0.93 -8.07
CA PRO A 88 1.36 0.03 -8.69
C PRO A 88 1.14 1.48 -8.27
N GLY A 89 -0.09 1.88 -7.96
CA GLY A 89 -0.40 3.20 -7.40
C GLY A 89 0.27 3.47 -6.06
N CYS A 90 0.46 2.43 -5.24
CA CYS A 90 1.17 2.56 -3.96
C CYS A 90 2.64 2.94 -4.16
N HIS A 91 3.30 2.43 -5.18
CA HIS A 91 4.70 2.78 -5.47
C HIS A 91 4.82 4.26 -5.80
N HIS A 92 3.90 4.80 -6.57
CA HIS A 92 3.86 6.23 -6.87
C HIS A 92 3.66 7.07 -5.60
N ASP A 93 2.71 6.69 -4.76
CA ASP A 93 2.44 7.38 -3.49
C ASP A 93 3.67 7.33 -2.56
N LEU A 94 4.34 6.17 -2.47
CA LEU A 94 5.55 6.00 -1.68
C LEU A 94 6.76 6.78 -2.24
N ASP A 95 6.88 6.90 -3.56
CA ASP A 95 7.90 7.73 -4.20
C ASP A 95 7.72 9.21 -3.86
N ILE A 96 6.47 9.70 -3.81
CA ILE A 96 6.16 11.06 -3.38
C ILE A 96 6.58 11.26 -1.92
N LEU A 97 6.19 10.32 -1.03
CA LEU A 97 6.56 10.36 0.39
C LEU A 97 8.08 10.38 0.60
N ALA A 98 8.83 9.60 -0.17
CA ALA A 98 10.28 9.52 -0.08
C ALA A 98 10.99 10.84 -0.43
N ARG A 99 10.36 11.70 -1.23
CA ARG A 99 10.91 13.02 -1.60
C ARG A 99 10.88 14.01 -0.46
N ARG A 100 10.02 13.79 0.54
CA ARG A 100 9.86 14.65 1.73
C ARG A 100 9.65 16.11 1.35
N ASP A 101 8.72 16.35 0.43
CA ASP A 101 8.37 17.66 -0.09
C ASP A 101 7.73 18.51 1.01
N ASP A 102 8.12 19.77 1.10
CA ASP A 102 7.66 20.71 2.11
C ASP A 102 6.70 21.79 1.55
N THR A 103 6.29 21.66 0.30
CA THR A 103 5.48 22.65 -0.42
C THR A 103 4.23 23.04 0.37
N CYS A 104 3.54 22.07 0.97
CA CYS A 104 2.35 22.35 1.77
C CYS A 104 2.67 23.10 3.07
N LEU A 105 3.81 22.81 3.68
CA LEU A 105 4.25 23.45 4.93
C LEU A 105 4.79 24.87 4.69
N ALA A 106 5.36 25.11 3.52
CA ALA A 106 5.91 26.41 3.13
C ALA A 106 4.83 27.42 2.74
N MET A 107 3.57 26.98 2.55
CA MET A 107 2.45 27.85 2.21
C MET A 107 2.19 28.86 3.33
N GLN A 108 1.97 30.12 2.97
CA GLN A 108 1.69 31.21 3.92
C GLN A 108 0.27 31.72 3.74
N ASP A 109 -0.37 32.06 4.85
CA ASP A 109 -1.76 32.58 4.87
C ASP A 109 -1.92 33.84 3.99
N ALA A 110 -0.86 34.65 3.89
CA ALA A 110 -0.86 35.86 3.07
C ALA A 110 -0.94 35.62 1.55
N TRP A 111 -0.83 34.38 1.11
CA TRP A 111 -0.89 34.01 -0.33
C TRP A 111 -2.27 33.56 -0.78
N PHE A 112 -3.28 33.54 0.09
CA PHE A 112 -4.67 33.22 -0.21
C PHE A 112 -5.51 34.48 -0.56
#